data_771042547e7568a26d58df326fe18dae
#
_entry.id   771042547e7568a26d58df326fe18dae
#
_cell.length_a   1.000
_cell.length_b   1.000
_cell.length_c   1.000
_cell.angle_alpha   90.00
_cell.angle_beta   90.00
_cell.angle_gamma   90.00
#
_symmetry.space_group_name_H-M   'P 1'
#
loop_
_entity.id
_entity.type
_entity.pdbx_description
1 polymer ?
#
loop_
_entity_poly.entity_id
_entity_poly.type
_entity_poly.pdbx_seq_one_letter_code
_entity_poly.pdbx_strand_id
1 'polypeptide(L)'
;MIEALYIAAGVLLILIILYICFYKQVNVFIVAVTGKKRIQKKLCNHCKNNDLLIINDLWLPVGEGKYKHLDTIIFGNKYIYVTRIVKQIGEIRFSLDDQKWRVIYKNQLSLIDNPINQNKRIISYLLRVV
;
A
#
# COMPACT_ATOMS: atom_id res chain seq x y z
N MET A 1 -8.76 29.25 -43.39
CA MET A 1 -8.33 27.87 -43.26
C MET A 1 -7.00 27.70 -42.51
N ILE A 2 -5.98 28.47 -42.83
CA ILE A 2 -4.64 28.37 -42.19
C ILE A 2 -4.71 28.76 -40.69
N GLU A 3 -5.47 29.80 -40.31
CA GLU A 3 -5.62 30.21 -38.91
C GLU A 3 -6.31 29.14 -38.03
N ALA A 4 -7.31 28.46 -38.57
CA ALA A 4 -7.99 27.36 -37.87
C ALA A 4 -7.02 26.16 -37.61
N LEU A 5 -6.07 25.93 -38.52
CA LEU A 5 -5.05 24.90 -38.37
C LEU A 5 -4.08 25.22 -37.23
N TYR A 6 -3.65 26.47 -37.11
CA TYR A 6 -2.77 26.92 -36.02
C TYR A 6 -3.45 26.86 -34.65
N ILE A 7 -4.74 27.21 -34.58
CA ILE A 7 -5.52 27.12 -33.35
C ILE A 7 -5.66 25.65 -32.93
N ALA A 8 -5.99 24.76 -33.87
CA ALA A 8 -6.11 23.33 -33.58
C ALA A 8 -4.78 22.71 -33.12
N ALA A 9 -3.65 23.09 -33.75
CA ALA A 9 -2.32 22.65 -33.34
C ALA A 9 -1.96 23.15 -31.93
N GLY A 10 -2.28 24.39 -31.60
CA GLY A 10 -2.06 24.97 -30.27
C GLY A 10 -2.86 24.25 -29.17
N VAL A 11 -4.13 23.97 -29.43
CA VAL A 11 -4.99 23.22 -28.48
C VAL A 11 -4.45 21.80 -28.27
N LEU A 12 -4.04 21.11 -29.33
CA LEU A 12 -3.47 19.77 -29.24
C LEU A 12 -2.19 19.77 -28.39
N LEU A 13 -1.32 20.75 -28.58
CA LEU A 13 -0.06 20.86 -27.84
C LEU A 13 -0.32 21.11 -26.33
N ILE A 14 -1.29 21.96 -25.99
CA ILE A 14 -1.71 22.17 -24.61
C ILE A 14 -2.26 20.89 -23.98
N LEU A 15 -3.08 20.13 -24.70
CA LEU A 15 -3.61 18.86 -24.22
C LEU A 15 -2.49 17.83 -23.97
N ILE A 16 -1.48 17.77 -24.84
CA ILE A 16 -0.32 16.90 -24.65
C ILE A 16 0.47 17.29 -23.40
N ILE A 17 0.72 18.58 -23.19
CA ILE A 17 1.43 19.08 -21.99
C ILE A 17 0.65 18.74 -20.72
N LEU A 18 -0.66 19.00 -20.71
CA LEU A 18 -1.54 18.62 -19.59
C LEU A 18 -1.49 17.12 -19.33
N TYR A 19 -1.60 16.30 -20.36
CA TYR A 19 -1.52 14.85 -20.24
C TYR A 19 -0.18 14.41 -19.61
N ILE A 20 0.95 14.95 -20.05
CA ILE A 20 2.28 14.61 -19.48
C ILE A 20 2.38 15.04 -18.00
N CYS A 21 1.86 16.22 -17.65
CA CYS A 21 1.88 16.72 -16.28
C CYS A 21 1.00 15.86 -15.35
N PHE A 22 -0.20 15.49 -15.78
CA PHE A 22 -1.14 14.71 -14.97
C PHE A 22 -0.81 13.22 -14.92
N TYR A 23 -0.23 12.67 -15.99
CA TYR A 23 0.10 11.24 -16.08
C TYR A 23 0.96 10.74 -14.92
N LYS A 24 1.95 11.52 -14.49
CA LYS A 24 2.82 11.16 -13.36
C LYS A 24 2.09 11.16 -12.02
N GLN A 25 1.18 12.11 -11.80
CA GLN A 25 0.39 12.19 -10.56
C GLN A 25 -0.67 11.09 -10.50
N VAL A 26 -1.33 10.83 -11.63
CA VAL A 26 -2.36 9.78 -11.73
C VAL A 26 -1.76 8.39 -11.48
N ASN A 27 -0.58 8.08 -12.01
CA ASN A 27 0.07 6.80 -11.77
C ASN A 27 0.44 6.59 -10.30
N VAL A 28 0.95 7.61 -9.61
CA VAL A 28 1.24 7.55 -8.18
C VAL A 28 -0.04 7.29 -7.38
N PHE A 29 -1.12 7.97 -7.73
CA PHE A 29 -2.43 7.81 -7.09
C PHE A 29 -3.01 6.40 -7.33
N ILE A 30 -2.94 5.90 -8.56
CA ILE A 30 -3.42 4.55 -8.90
C ILE A 30 -2.63 3.49 -8.11
N VAL A 31 -1.31 3.58 -8.05
CA VAL A 31 -0.49 2.64 -7.27
C VAL A 31 -0.83 2.70 -5.79
N ALA A 32 -1.03 3.90 -5.23
CA ALA A 32 -1.40 4.07 -3.83
C ALA A 32 -2.77 3.45 -3.50
N VAL A 33 -3.75 3.56 -4.40
CA VAL A 33 -5.12 3.06 -4.19
C VAL A 33 -5.24 1.58 -4.54
N THR A 34 -4.67 1.14 -5.66
CA THR A 34 -4.86 -0.24 -6.17
C THR A 34 -3.83 -1.23 -5.66
N GLY A 35 -2.67 -0.75 -5.20
CA GLY A 35 -1.54 -1.60 -4.78
C GLY A 35 -1.93 -2.62 -3.69
N LYS A 36 -2.65 -2.19 -2.65
CA LYS A 36 -3.14 -3.06 -1.58
C LYS A 36 -4.02 -4.19 -2.13
N LYS A 37 -5.04 -3.84 -2.93
CA LYS A 37 -5.98 -4.80 -3.51
C LYS A 37 -5.27 -5.81 -4.41
N ARG A 38 -4.28 -5.36 -5.18
CA ARG A 38 -3.49 -6.25 -6.06
C ARG A 38 -2.68 -7.26 -5.25
N ILE A 39 -2.04 -6.84 -4.16
CA ILE A 39 -1.29 -7.74 -3.26
C ILE A 39 -2.24 -8.71 -2.58
N GLN A 40 -3.35 -8.23 -2.02
CA GLN A 40 -4.36 -9.08 -1.39
C GLN A 40 -4.90 -10.13 -2.38
N LYS A 41 -5.18 -9.76 -3.62
CA LYS A 41 -5.63 -10.71 -4.66
C LYS A 41 -4.59 -11.79 -4.94
N LYS A 42 -3.30 -11.43 -5.03
CA LYS A 42 -2.21 -12.41 -5.21
C LYS A 42 -2.10 -13.35 -4.00
N LEU A 43 -2.19 -12.82 -2.78
CA LEU A 43 -2.19 -13.63 -1.57
C LEU A 43 -3.39 -14.56 -1.50
N CYS A 44 -4.60 -14.09 -1.82
CA CYS A 44 -5.80 -14.92 -1.89
C CYS A 44 -5.64 -16.09 -2.87
N ASN A 45 -5.11 -15.84 -4.06
CA ASN A 45 -4.88 -16.89 -5.05
C ASN A 45 -3.85 -17.92 -4.54
N HIS A 46 -2.76 -17.43 -3.92
CA HIS A 46 -1.75 -18.33 -3.34
C HIS A 46 -2.34 -19.17 -2.21
N CYS A 47 -3.09 -18.58 -1.30
CA CYS A 47 -3.73 -19.30 -0.19
C CYS A 47 -4.73 -20.34 -0.69
N LYS A 48 -5.55 -19.99 -1.68
CA LYS A 48 -6.51 -20.91 -2.29
C LYS A 48 -5.81 -22.14 -2.91
N ASN A 49 -4.67 -21.93 -3.57
CA ASN A 49 -3.92 -23.00 -4.22
C ASN A 49 -3.19 -23.92 -3.21
N ASN A 50 -3.05 -23.48 -1.95
CA ASN A 50 -2.34 -24.22 -0.89
C ASN A 50 -3.25 -24.59 0.28
N ASP A 51 -4.57 -24.56 0.11
CA ASP A 51 -5.58 -24.86 1.14
C ASP A 51 -5.38 -24.08 2.45
N LEU A 52 -4.96 -22.82 2.33
CA LEU A 52 -4.80 -21.91 3.45
C LEU A 52 -6.01 -20.98 3.58
N LEU A 53 -6.45 -20.76 4.81
CA LEU A 53 -7.48 -19.77 5.09
C LEU A 53 -6.88 -18.36 5.15
N ILE A 54 -7.47 -17.41 4.43
CA ILE A 54 -7.06 -16.01 4.44
C ILE A 54 -8.22 -15.10 4.82
N ILE A 55 -7.97 -14.14 5.71
CA ILE A 55 -8.91 -13.10 6.08
C ILE A 55 -8.26 -11.74 5.82
N ASN A 56 -8.91 -10.89 5.04
CA ASN A 56 -8.45 -9.56 4.71
C ASN A 56 -9.27 -8.50 5.43
N ASP A 57 -8.64 -7.35 5.71
CA ASP A 57 -9.28 -6.14 6.23
C ASP A 57 -10.08 -6.39 7.54
N LEU A 58 -9.47 -7.07 8.48
CA LEU A 58 -10.06 -7.36 9.79
C LEU A 58 -9.89 -6.18 10.75
N TRP A 59 -10.94 -5.85 11.49
CA TRP A 59 -10.90 -4.87 12.56
C TRP A 59 -10.95 -5.57 13.91
N LEU A 60 -9.87 -5.44 14.69
CA LEU A 60 -9.74 -6.04 16.02
C LEU A 60 -10.15 -5.05 17.09
N PRO A 61 -11.07 -5.41 18.01
CA PRO A 61 -11.34 -4.61 19.17
C PRO A 61 -10.13 -4.67 20.13
N VAL A 62 -9.60 -3.51 20.52
CA VAL A 62 -8.44 -3.40 21.42
C VAL A 62 -8.79 -2.80 22.78
N GLY A 63 -10.06 -2.71 23.10
CA GLY A 63 -10.63 -2.16 24.34
C GLY A 63 -11.26 -0.78 24.16
N GLU A 64 -12.16 -0.42 25.09
CA GLU A 64 -12.81 0.90 25.19
C GLU A 64 -13.36 1.47 23.85
N GLY A 65 -13.95 0.63 23.01
CA GLY A 65 -14.50 1.04 21.70
C GLY A 65 -13.44 1.38 20.64
N LYS A 66 -12.16 1.10 20.92
CA LYS A 66 -11.07 1.27 19.97
C LYS A 66 -10.87 0.02 19.13
N TYR A 67 -10.60 0.23 17.85
CA TYR A 67 -10.33 -0.85 16.89
C TYR A 67 -8.96 -0.67 16.24
N LYS A 68 -8.29 -1.78 15.96
CA LYS A 68 -7.06 -1.81 15.14
C LYS A 68 -7.33 -2.54 13.85
N HIS A 69 -6.97 -1.91 12.74
CA HIS A 69 -7.08 -2.49 11.42
C HIS A 69 -5.91 -3.41 11.14
N LEU A 70 -6.22 -4.56 10.60
CA LEU A 70 -5.30 -5.61 10.22
C LEU A 70 -5.47 -5.91 8.74
N ASP A 71 -4.39 -5.81 7.99
CA ASP A 71 -4.47 -5.91 6.53
C ASP A 71 -4.82 -7.32 6.07
N THR A 72 -4.13 -8.33 6.61
CA THR A 72 -4.37 -9.73 6.24
C THR A 72 -3.87 -10.68 7.32
N ILE A 73 -4.66 -11.69 7.64
CA ILE A 73 -4.26 -12.87 8.42
C ILE A 73 -4.35 -14.10 7.52
N ILE A 74 -3.34 -14.96 7.60
CA ILE A 74 -3.32 -16.23 6.90
C ILE A 74 -3.16 -17.34 7.95
N PHE A 75 -4.08 -18.29 7.95
CA PHE A 75 -4.03 -19.46 8.81
C PHE A 75 -3.40 -20.62 8.03
N GLY A 76 -2.22 -21.01 8.46
CA GLY A 76 -1.52 -22.17 7.95
C GLY A 76 -1.63 -23.36 8.92
N ASN A 77 -1.12 -24.51 8.52
CA ASN A 77 -1.23 -25.75 9.30
C ASN A 77 -0.52 -25.68 10.66
N LYS A 78 0.53 -24.88 10.78
CA LYS A 78 1.35 -24.77 12.01
C LYS A 78 1.41 -23.35 12.58
N TYR A 79 1.18 -22.35 11.75
CA TYR A 79 1.39 -20.95 12.10
C TYR A 79 0.25 -20.05 11.60
N ILE A 80 0.02 -19.00 12.34
CA ILE A 80 -0.84 -17.89 11.91
C ILE A 80 0.09 -16.75 11.47
N TYR A 81 -0.05 -16.32 10.23
CA TYR A 81 0.74 -15.23 9.66
C TYR A 81 -0.06 -13.95 9.70
N VAL A 82 0.44 -12.98 10.43
CA VAL A 82 -0.12 -11.62 10.45
C VAL A 82 0.71 -10.77 9.49
N THR A 83 0.08 -10.29 8.43
CA THR A 83 0.77 -9.52 7.40
C THR A 83 0.29 -8.08 7.37
N ARG A 84 1.23 -7.18 7.07
CA ARG A 84 0.95 -5.75 6.86
C ARG A 84 1.44 -5.34 5.49
N ILE A 85 0.60 -4.64 4.75
CA ILE A 85 0.90 -4.14 3.41
C ILE A 85 1.39 -2.70 3.51
N VAL A 86 2.67 -2.49 3.19
CA VAL A 86 3.28 -1.16 3.15
C VAL A 86 3.16 -0.61 1.73
N LYS A 87 2.45 0.51 1.59
CA LYS A 87 2.27 1.20 0.32
C LYS A 87 3.25 2.37 0.25
N GLN A 88 4.45 2.12 -0.21
CA GLN A 88 5.46 3.16 -0.39
C GLN A 88 6.06 3.07 -1.79
N ILE A 89 6.31 4.24 -2.38
CA ILE A 89 6.99 4.37 -3.66
C ILE A 89 8.38 4.93 -3.37
N GLY A 90 9.42 4.27 -3.89
CA GLY A 90 10.80 4.69 -3.72
C GLY A 90 11.69 3.62 -3.09
N GLU A 91 12.90 4.01 -2.78
CA GLU A 91 13.87 3.17 -2.09
C GLU A 91 13.61 3.22 -0.58
N ILE A 92 13.42 2.05 0.02
CA ILE A 92 13.23 1.93 1.47
C ILE A 92 14.56 1.51 2.09
N ARG A 93 15.10 2.35 2.98
CA ARG A 93 16.29 2.04 3.78
C ARG A 93 15.87 1.82 5.23
N PHE A 94 16.21 0.67 5.77
CA PHE A 94 15.74 0.26 7.09
C PHE A 94 16.78 -0.58 7.84
N SER A 95 16.70 -0.53 9.17
CA SER A 95 17.20 -1.56 10.08
C SER A 95 16.02 -2.16 10.83
N LEU A 96 16.15 -3.41 11.27
CA LEU A 96 15.08 -4.10 11.99
C LEU A 96 14.75 -3.42 13.33
N ASP A 97 15.77 -2.81 13.95
CA ASP A 97 15.68 -2.18 15.27
C ASP A 97 15.27 -0.70 15.21
N ASP A 98 15.30 -0.08 14.02
CA ASP A 98 14.92 1.32 13.84
C ASP A 98 13.44 1.54 14.16
N GLN A 99 13.11 2.58 14.90
CA GLN A 99 11.72 2.97 15.14
C GLN A 99 11.04 3.49 13.86
N LYS A 100 11.81 4.11 12.99
CA LYS A 100 11.34 4.68 11.72
C LYS A 100 12.24 4.26 10.58
N TRP A 101 11.62 3.94 9.45
CA TRP A 101 12.30 3.63 8.21
C TRP A 101 12.35 4.84 7.29
N ARG A 102 13.42 4.95 6.52
CA ARG A 102 13.63 6.03 5.55
C ARG A 102 13.12 5.61 4.18
N VAL A 103 12.30 6.45 3.56
CA VAL A 103 11.82 6.27 2.20
C VAL A 103 12.37 7.41 1.35
N ILE A 104 13.10 7.09 0.31
CA ILE A 104 13.70 8.04 -0.62
C ILE A 104 12.96 7.94 -1.95
N TYR A 105 12.30 9.02 -2.33
CA TYR A 105 11.62 9.13 -3.62
C TYR A 105 11.90 10.50 -4.25
N LYS A 106 12.39 10.52 -5.49
CA LYS A 106 12.76 11.75 -6.23
C LYS A 106 13.64 12.70 -5.39
N ASN A 107 14.67 12.17 -4.74
CA ASN A 107 15.58 12.90 -3.85
C ASN A 107 14.91 13.54 -2.62
N GLN A 108 13.68 13.18 -2.33
CA GLN A 108 13.00 13.59 -1.10
C GLN A 108 13.04 12.44 -0.09
N LEU A 109 13.45 12.77 1.14
CA LEU A 109 13.46 11.84 2.27
C LEU A 109 12.15 11.97 3.05
N SER A 110 11.47 10.86 3.26
CA SER A 110 10.34 10.75 4.18
C SER A 110 10.60 9.66 5.21
N LEU A 111 9.98 9.80 6.38
CA LEU A 111 10.07 8.81 7.45
C LEU A 111 8.72 8.12 7.61
N ILE A 112 8.73 6.79 7.67
CA ILE A 112 7.57 5.98 7.99
C ILE A 112 7.82 5.22 9.29
N ASP A 113 6.78 4.97 10.07
CA ASP A 113 6.90 4.12 11.24
C ASP A 113 7.29 2.70 10.82
N ASN A 114 8.14 2.06 11.62
CA ASN A 114 8.58 0.70 11.34
C ASN A 114 7.38 -0.26 11.31
N PRO A 115 7.06 -0.84 10.13
CA PRO A 115 5.90 -1.72 9.99
C PRO A 115 6.01 -3.01 10.81
N ILE A 116 7.22 -3.46 11.10
CA ILE A 116 7.48 -4.64 11.93
C ILE A 116 7.04 -4.36 13.37
N ASN A 117 7.41 -3.21 13.92
CA ASN A 117 7.00 -2.82 15.26
C ASN A 117 5.49 -2.61 15.36
N GLN A 118 4.87 -2.05 14.33
CA GLN A 118 3.42 -1.94 14.27
C GLN A 118 2.76 -3.32 14.23
N ASN A 119 3.32 -4.26 13.47
CA ASN A 119 2.80 -5.62 13.37
C ASN A 119 2.97 -6.41 14.68
N LYS A 120 4.11 -6.27 15.37
CA LYS A 120 4.33 -6.85 16.70
C LYS A 120 3.27 -6.41 17.71
N ARG A 121 2.89 -5.12 17.70
CA ARG A 121 1.82 -4.60 18.56
C ARG A 121 0.47 -5.26 18.24
N ILE A 122 0.14 -5.44 16.96
CA ILE A 122 -1.10 -6.12 16.55
C ILE A 122 -1.09 -7.57 17.01
N ILE A 123 0.01 -8.28 16.85
CA ILE A 123 0.16 -9.67 17.34
C ILE A 123 -0.07 -9.73 18.86
N SER A 124 0.49 -8.78 19.63
CA SER A 124 0.27 -8.75 21.06
C SER A 124 -1.19 -8.52 21.46
N TYR A 125 -1.97 -7.78 20.66
CA TYR A 125 -3.41 -7.65 20.86
C TYR A 125 -4.16 -8.94 20.52
N LEU A 126 -3.81 -9.60 19.43
CA LEU A 126 -4.39 -10.90 19.06
C LEU A 126 -4.22 -11.93 20.17
N LEU A 127 -3.02 -12.03 20.75
CA LEU A 127 -2.70 -12.96 21.82
C LEU A 127 -3.46 -12.68 23.13
N ARG A 128 -4.03 -11.49 23.29
CA ARG A 128 -4.87 -11.16 24.46
C ARG A 128 -6.35 -11.49 24.25
N VAL A 129 -6.76 -11.61 22.99
CA VAL A 129 -8.19 -11.85 22.64
C VAL A 129 -8.45 -13.34 22.42
N VAL A 130 -7.41 -14.10 22.13
CA VAL A 130 -7.46 -15.57 21.98
C VAL A 130 -7.08 -16.26 23.29
#